data_4552db9cdaa91c8d20abda352a5d8105
#
_entry.id   4552db9cdaa91c8d20abda352a5d8105
#
_cell.length_a   1.000
_cell.length_b   1.000
_cell.length_c   1.000
_cell.angle_alpha   90.00
_cell.angle_beta   90.00
_cell.angle_gamma   90.00
#
_symmetry.space_group_name_H-M   'P 1'
#
loop_
_entity.id
_entity.type
_entity.pdbx_description
1 polymer ?
#
loop_
_entity_poly.entity_id
_entity_poly.type
_entity_poly.pdbx_seq_one_letter_code
_entity_poly.pdbx_strand_id
1 'polypeptide(L)'
;KSSKKDCVVAIATPVAQTAAEMSTDTPVVFAAVTDPIKAGLTTSLEKPDKNITGTSDEIQVEMILERALQVNPDLKKIGVIYNKGEVNSVTNIAKAKAFCDDKGIEMIETTVTGVNEVQSAIDVLTSKCDAVFAPNDNTVANAMDMVGPACAKAKVPLYVGADSMVQDGGFLSVGINYEDLGKETANMVDKILKGEKVENIPVKVFKENLSVYVNTKVLKQLGITLPNEIKNDKAYVEIKE
;
A
#
# COMPACT_ATOMS: atom_id res chain seq x y z
N LYS A 1 -15.83 14.31 -20.29
CA LYS A 1 -15.55 15.32 -21.36
C LYS A 1 -16.48 16.54 -21.34
N SER A 2 -17.47 16.61 -20.46
CA SER A 2 -18.51 17.66 -20.52
C SER A 2 -18.25 18.91 -19.64
N SER A 3 -17.23 18.92 -18.82
CA SER A 3 -16.90 20.13 -18.01
C SER A 3 -15.40 20.42 -18.10
N LYS A 4 -15.03 21.65 -18.50
CA LYS A 4 -13.65 22.12 -18.37
C LYS A 4 -13.27 22.11 -16.90
N LYS A 5 -12.16 21.48 -16.58
CA LYS A 5 -11.53 21.48 -15.25
C LYS A 5 -10.16 22.12 -15.37
N ASP A 6 -9.78 22.87 -14.34
CA ASP A 6 -8.48 23.53 -14.30
C ASP A 6 -7.38 22.57 -13.83
N CYS A 7 -7.75 21.52 -13.09
CA CYS A 7 -6.86 20.47 -12.63
C CYS A 7 -7.68 19.20 -12.31
N VAL A 8 -7.07 18.02 -12.47
CA VAL A 8 -7.64 16.72 -12.08
C VAL A 8 -6.78 16.14 -10.96
N VAL A 9 -7.41 15.70 -9.87
CA VAL A 9 -6.74 14.90 -8.83
C VAL A 9 -7.11 13.44 -9.04
N ALA A 10 -6.10 12.58 -9.22
CA ALA A 10 -6.24 11.15 -9.46
C ALA A 10 -5.65 10.36 -8.30
N ILE A 11 -6.49 9.68 -7.52
CA ILE A 11 -6.06 8.93 -6.32
C ILE A 11 -5.86 7.47 -6.70
N ALA A 12 -4.73 6.91 -6.29
CA ALA A 12 -4.23 5.56 -6.56
C ALA A 12 -3.74 5.32 -8.01
N THR A 13 -2.87 4.33 -8.18
CA THR A 13 -2.16 4.06 -9.43
C THR A 13 -3.10 3.81 -10.62
N PRO A 14 -4.12 2.94 -10.54
CA PRO A 14 -4.99 2.66 -11.71
C PRO A 14 -5.76 3.89 -12.17
N VAL A 15 -6.22 4.72 -11.23
CA VAL A 15 -6.95 5.96 -11.54
C VAL A 15 -6.02 6.99 -12.17
N ALA A 16 -4.80 7.12 -11.67
CA ALA A 16 -3.79 8.03 -12.21
C ALA A 16 -3.40 7.64 -13.65
N GLN A 17 -3.26 6.35 -13.94
CA GLN A 17 -3.01 5.84 -15.30
C GLN A 17 -4.15 6.20 -16.25
N THR A 18 -5.39 5.95 -15.85
CA THR A 18 -6.57 6.31 -16.64
C THR A 18 -6.66 7.84 -16.86
N ALA A 19 -6.39 8.64 -15.83
CA ALA A 19 -6.41 10.09 -15.94
C ALA A 19 -5.32 10.60 -16.89
N ALA A 20 -4.12 10.03 -16.85
CA ALA A 20 -3.01 10.39 -17.74
C ALA A 20 -3.33 10.09 -19.21
N GLU A 21 -3.98 8.98 -19.50
CA GLU A 21 -4.42 8.60 -20.87
C GLU A 21 -5.52 9.53 -21.41
N MET A 22 -6.38 10.05 -20.54
CA MET A 22 -7.52 10.88 -20.92
C MET A 22 -7.19 12.37 -21.00
N SER A 23 -6.12 12.82 -20.37
CA SER A 23 -5.79 14.24 -20.19
C SER A 23 -4.58 14.62 -21.04
N THR A 24 -4.80 15.48 -22.03
CA THR A 24 -3.72 16.06 -22.83
C THR A 24 -3.39 17.49 -22.41
N ASP A 25 -4.41 18.28 -22.08
CA ASP A 25 -4.27 19.72 -21.82
C ASP A 25 -4.52 20.10 -20.35
N THR A 26 -5.34 19.32 -19.63
CA THR A 26 -5.64 19.57 -18.21
C THR A 26 -4.56 18.95 -17.34
N PRO A 27 -3.92 19.72 -16.44
CA PRO A 27 -2.95 19.18 -15.49
C PRO A 27 -3.55 18.07 -14.61
N VAL A 28 -2.77 17.02 -14.35
CA VAL A 28 -3.14 15.96 -13.43
C VAL A 28 -2.20 15.97 -12.22
N VAL A 29 -2.78 15.91 -11.02
CA VAL A 29 -2.04 15.68 -9.79
C VAL A 29 -2.46 14.32 -9.24
N PHE A 30 -1.55 13.35 -9.27
CA PHE A 30 -1.84 12.06 -8.66
C PHE A 30 -1.57 12.09 -7.15
N ALA A 31 -2.32 11.27 -6.41
CA ALA A 31 -2.11 11.02 -4.99
C ALA A 31 -1.94 9.54 -4.75
N ALA A 32 -1.01 9.16 -3.86
CA ALA A 32 -0.78 7.78 -3.45
C ALA A 32 -0.53 6.83 -4.65
N VAL A 33 0.45 7.17 -5.48
CA VAL A 33 0.96 6.30 -6.54
C VAL A 33 2.29 5.71 -6.10
N THR A 34 2.36 4.40 -5.96
CA THR A 34 3.53 3.72 -5.38
C THR A 34 4.82 3.90 -6.21
N ASP A 35 4.74 3.76 -7.53
CA ASP A 35 5.87 3.93 -8.45
C ASP A 35 5.42 4.68 -9.71
N PRO A 36 5.48 6.01 -9.73
CA PRO A 36 5.01 6.80 -10.87
C PRO A 36 5.76 6.53 -12.17
N ILE A 37 7.03 6.11 -12.10
CA ILE A 37 7.84 5.77 -13.28
C ILE A 37 7.37 4.46 -13.88
N LYS A 38 7.27 3.39 -13.07
CA LYS A 38 6.77 2.09 -13.54
C LYS A 38 5.30 2.15 -13.97
N ALA A 39 4.51 3.02 -13.33
CA ALA A 39 3.14 3.28 -13.75
C ALA A 39 3.05 4.02 -15.10
N GLY A 40 4.17 4.50 -15.66
CA GLY A 40 4.20 5.21 -16.93
C GLY A 40 3.69 6.65 -16.86
N LEU A 41 3.55 7.22 -15.67
CA LEU A 41 3.02 8.58 -15.48
C LEU A 41 4.04 9.67 -15.80
N THR A 42 5.31 9.42 -15.48
CA THR A 42 6.42 10.33 -15.76
C THR A 42 7.70 9.54 -15.99
N THR A 43 8.69 10.14 -16.65
CA THR A 43 10.03 9.57 -16.80
C THR A 43 11.01 10.09 -15.73
N SER A 44 10.65 11.17 -15.03
CA SER A 44 11.46 11.78 -13.99
C SER A 44 10.61 12.24 -12.80
N LEU A 45 11.06 11.93 -11.59
CA LEU A 45 10.41 12.42 -10.37
C LEU A 45 10.77 13.89 -10.08
N GLU A 46 11.98 14.29 -10.41
CA GLU A 46 12.50 15.64 -10.21
C GLU A 46 11.87 16.67 -11.18
N LYS A 47 11.66 16.24 -12.42
CA LYS A 47 11.11 17.08 -13.49
C LYS A 47 10.06 16.30 -14.28
N PRO A 48 8.80 16.32 -13.83
CA PRO A 48 7.70 15.65 -14.53
C PRO A 48 7.52 16.14 -15.96
N ASP A 49 7.30 15.21 -16.91
CA ASP A 49 7.39 15.47 -18.34
C ASP A 49 6.09 15.29 -19.14
N LYS A 50 4.99 14.86 -18.48
CA LYS A 50 3.71 14.52 -19.15
C LYS A 50 2.50 15.35 -18.67
N ASN A 51 2.69 16.58 -18.25
CA ASN A 51 1.65 17.41 -17.63
C ASN A 51 0.97 16.74 -16.43
N ILE A 52 1.74 15.87 -15.72
CA ILE A 52 1.28 15.13 -14.56
C ILE A 52 2.37 15.11 -13.48
N THR A 53 2.01 15.42 -12.24
CA THR A 53 2.85 15.34 -11.06
C THR A 53 2.04 14.78 -9.89
N GLY A 54 2.60 14.68 -8.69
CA GLY A 54 1.84 14.26 -7.52
C GLY A 54 2.68 13.69 -6.40
N THR A 55 2.02 12.90 -5.55
CA THR A 55 2.61 12.29 -4.36
C THR A 55 2.67 10.77 -4.47
N SER A 56 3.83 10.21 -4.12
CA SER A 56 4.09 8.76 -4.10
C SER A 56 4.08 8.23 -2.67
N ASP A 57 3.42 7.10 -2.48
CA ASP A 57 3.36 6.33 -1.24
C ASP A 57 4.27 5.10 -1.31
N GLU A 58 5.56 5.27 -1.52
CA GLU A 58 6.49 4.15 -1.63
C GLU A 58 6.41 3.21 -0.41
N ILE A 59 5.86 2.00 -0.62
CA ILE A 59 5.68 1.02 0.46
C ILE A 59 7.01 0.41 0.88
N GLN A 60 7.21 0.35 2.19
CA GLN A 60 8.41 -0.22 2.83
C GLN A 60 8.21 -1.72 3.12
N VAL A 61 8.10 -2.50 2.05
CA VAL A 61 7.77 -3.94 2.10
C VAL A 61 8.72 -4.70 3.03
N GLU A 62 10.03 -4.46 2.90
CA GLU A 62 11.05 -5.11 3.70
C GLU A 62 10.86 -4.84 5.20
N MET A 63 10.54 -3.60 5.58
CA MET A 63 10.29 -3.24 6.98
C MET A 63 9.05 -3.93 7.53
N ILE A 64 7.98 -4.06 6.73
CA ILE A 64 6.76 -4.78 7.13
C ILE A 64 7.09 -6.25 7.38
N LEU A 65 7.85 -6.89 6.48
CA LEU A 65 8.22 -8.29 6.58
C LEU A 65 9.24 -8.56 7.69
N GLU A 66 10.13 -7.60 7.99
CA GLU A 66 10.99 -7.66 9.17
C GLU A 66 10.18 -7.65 10.46
N ARG A 67 9.09 -6.85 10.55
CA ARG A 67 8.16 -6.93 11.69
C ARG A 67 7.48 -8.28 11.77
N ALA A 68 7.16 -8.92 10.64
CA ALA A 68 6.61 -10.27 10.65
C ALA A 68 7.58 -11.29 11.26
N LEU A 69 8.88 -11.21 10.94
CA LEU A 69 9.93 -12.02 11.55
C LEU A 69 10.15 -11.71 13.04
N GLN A 70 10.01 -10.45 13.47
CA GLN A 70 10.07 -10.10 14.89
C GLN A 70 8.90 -10.72 15.67
N VAL A 71 7.69 -10.75 15.08
CA VAL A 71 6.50 -11.36 15.68
C VAL A 71 6.61 -12.90 15.69
N ASN A 72 7.09 -13.49 14.61
CA ASN A 72 7.30 -14.92 14.47
C ASN A 72 8.69 -15.21 13.89
N PRO A 73 9.73 -15.40 14.74
CA PRO A 73 11.08 -15.72 14.28
C PRO A 73 11.19 -17.06 13.50
N ASP A 74 10.23 -17.95 13.69
CA ASP A 74 10.16 -19.26 13.00
C ASP A 74 9.28 -19.22 11.74
N LEU A 75 8.97 -18.05 11.20
CA LEU A 75 8.18 -17.86 10.00
C LEU A 75 8.81 -18.59 8.80
N LYS A 76 8.13 -19.58 8.26
CA LYS A 76 8.60 -20.41 7.13
C LYS A 76 7.83 -20.16 5.85
N LYS A 77 6.54 -19.84 5.96
CA LYS A 77 5.65 -19.69 4.82
C LYS A 77 4.84 -18.40 4.94
N ILE A 78 4.95 -17.56 3.94
CA ILE A 78 4.13 -16.35 3.83
C ILE A 78 3.26 -16.40 2.57
N GLY A 79 1.96 -16.22 2.75
CA GLY A 79 1.02 -16.05 1.64
C GLY A 79 1.00 -14.62 1.16
N VAL A 80 0.90 -14.39 -0.14
CA VAL A 80 0.68 -13.06 -0.69
C VAL A 80 -0.57 -13.06 -1.56
N ILE A 81 -1.40 -12.01 -1.39
CA ILE A 81 -2.63 -11.82 -2.16
C ILE A 81 -2.62 -10.45 -2.82
N TYR A 82 -2.89 -10.40 -4.12
CA TYR A 82 -2.92 -9.15 -4.88
C TYR A 82 -3.55 -9.32 -6.26
N ASN A 83 -3.88 -8.19 -6.90
CA ASN A 83 -4.34 -8.13 -8.28
C ASN A 83 -3.14 -7.91 -9.24
N LYS A 84 -2.88 -8.86 -10.14
CA LYS A 84 -1.81 -8.74 -11.16
C LYS A 84 -2.03 -7.59 -12.16
N GLY A 85 -3.24 -7.08 -12.29
CA GLY A 85 -3.55 -5.92 -13.10
C GLY A 85 -3.11 -4.58 -12.48
N GLU A 86 -2.70 -4.57 -11.21
CA GLU A 86 -2.26 -3.38 -10.49
C GLU A 86 -0.73 -3.29 -10.46
N VAL A 87 -0.14 -2.33 -11.17
CA VAL A 87 1.32 -2.13 -11.27
C VAL A 87 1.98 -1.87 -9.90
N ASN A 88 1.31 -1.11 -9.01
CA ASN A 88 1.72 -0.91 -7.62
C ASN A 88 1.89 -2.24 -6.88
N SER A 89 0.92 -3.13 -7.00
CA SER A 89 0.92 -4.43 -6.33
C SER A 89 2.03 -5.33 -6.86
N VAL A 90 2.15 -5.46 -8.17
CA VAL A 90 3.23 -6.23 -8.83
C VAL A 90 4.62 -5.74 -8.38
N THR A 91 4.81 -4.41 -8.28
CA THR A 91 6.07 -3.82 -7.80
C THR A 91 6.38 -4.22 -6.36
N ASN A 92 5.39 -4.18 -5.47
CA ASN A 92 5.57 -4.53 -4.06
C ASN A 92 5.76 -6.03 -3.84
N ILE A 93 5.06 -6.87 -4.62
CA ILE A 93 5.24 -8.33 -4.54
C ILE A 93 6.63 -8.74 -5.02
N ALA A 94 7.21 -8.07 -6.02
CA ALA A 94 8.58 -8.32 -6.41
C ALA A 94 9.59 -8.02 -5.28
N LYS A 95 9.38 -6.94 -4.50
CA LYS A 95 10.17 -6.65 -3.29
C LYS A 95 9.96 -7.73 -2.22
N ALA A 96 8.72 -8.15 -1.97
CA ALA A 96 8.39 -9.20 -1.01
C ALA A 96 9.07 -10.53 -1.38
N LYS A 97 9.05 -10.88 -2.67
CA LYS A 97 9.72 -12.08 -3.16
C LYS A 97 11.23 -12.03 -2.92
N ALA A 98 11.89 -10.93 -3.26
CA ALA A 98 13.34 -10.77 -3.04
C ALA A 98 13.70 -10.91 -1.55
N PHE A 99 12.88 -10.31 -0.65
CA PHE A 99 13.05 -10.47 0.79
C PHE A 99 12.89 -11.92 1.25
N CYS A 100 11.84 -12.60 0.80
CA CYS A 100 11.59 -13.99 1.15
C CYS A 100 12.72 -14.91 0.67
N ASP A 101 13.20 -14.72 -0.56
CA ASP A 101 14.32 -15.47 -1.12
C ASP A 101 15.61 -15.27 -0.29
N ASP A 102 15.91 -14.03 0.17
CA ASP A 102 17.06 -13.72 1.04
C ASP A 102 16.95 -14.39 2.42
N LYS A 103 15.74 -14.43 2.99
CA LYS A 103 15.49 -15.01 4.32
C LYS A 103 15.18 -16.50 4.32
N GLY A 104 15.10 -17.15 3.17
CA GLY A 104 14.75 -18.56 3.05
C GLY A 104 13.29 -18.85 3.44
N ILE A 105 12.39 -17.89 3.23
CA ILE A 105 10.95 -18.01 3.50
C ILE A 105 10.25 -18.45 2.21
N GLU A 106 9.43 -19.50 2.28
CA GLU A 106 8.59 -19.94 1.17
C GLU A 106 7.46 -18.91 0.95
N MET A 107 7.43 -18.26 -0.21
CA MET A 107 6.34 -17.36 -0.59
C MET A 107 5.30 -18.10 -1.42
N ILE A 108 4.05 -18.15 -0.95
CA ILE A 108 2.91 -18.74 -1.65
C ILE A 108 2.07 -17.60 -2.24
N GLU A 109 2.08 -17.50 -3.57
CA GLU A 109 1.42 -16.43 -4.30
C GLU A 109 0.01 -16.85 -4.72
N THR A 110 -0.98 -15.99 -4.41
CA THR A 110 -2.34 -16.12 -4.91
C THR A 110 -2.79 -14.78 -5.49
N THR A 111 -3.30 -14.80 -6.73
CA THR A 111 -3.71 -13.59 -7.43
C THR A 111 -5.21 -13.57 -7.64
N VAL A 112 -5.78 -12.37 -7.66
CA VAL A 112 -7.18 -12.11 -7.91
C VAL A 112 -7.33 -11.11 -9.06
N THR A 113 -8.45 -11.15 -9.75
CA THR A 113 -8.81 -10.18 -10.79
C THR A 113 -9.97 -9.27 -10.35
N GLY A 114 -10.62 -9.60 -9.26
CA GLY A 114 -11.72 -8.83 -8.67
C GLY A 114 -12.07 -9.30 -7.26
N VAL A 115 -12.87 -8.49 -6.57
CA VAL A 115 -13.27 -8.70 -5.16
C VAL A 115 -13.95 -10.05 -4.92
N ASN A 116 -14.72 -10.55 -5.89
CA ASN A 116 -15.43 -11.83 -5.81
C ASN A 116 -14.51 -13.07 -5.70
N GLU A 117 -13.23 -12.94 -6.03
CA GLU A 117 -12.24 -14.04 -5.91
C GLU A 117 -11.49 -14.01 -4.57
N VAL A 118 -11.54 -12.89 -3.83
CA VAL A 118 -10.70 -12.66 -2.66
C VAL A 118 -10.98 -13.67 -1.54
N GLN A 119 -12.26 -14.01 -1.27
CA GLN A 119 -12.61 -14.96 -0.22
C GLN A 119 -11.96 -16.33 -0.45
N SER A 120 -12.07 -16.88 -1.65
CA SER A 120 -11.49 -18.18 -1.95
C SER A 120 -9.96 -18.15 -1.94
N ALA A 121 -9.36 -17.05 -2.37
CA ALA A 121 -7.92 -16.83 -2.34
C ALA A 121 -7.38 -16.81 -0.90
N ILE A 122 -8.03 -16.08 0.00
CA ILE A 122 -7.60 -15.97 1.39
C ILE A 122 -7.81 -17.27 2.15
N ASP A 123 -8.86 -18.02 1.89
CA ASP A 123 -9.09 -19.34 2.49
C ASP A 123 -7.97 -20.33 2.14
N VAL A 124 -7.47 -20.30 0.91
CA VAL A 124 -6.31 -21.10 0.48
C VAL A 124 -5.06 -20.67 1.23
N LEU A 125 -4.77 -19.39 1.34
CA LEU A 125 -3.56 -18.89 1.99
C LEU A 125 -3.57 -19.17 3.49
N THR A 126 -4.68 -18.92 4.17
CA THR A 126 -4.80 -19.14 5.62
C THR A 126 -4.71 -20.60 6.01
N SER A 127 -4.96 -21.55 5.07
CA SER A 127 -4.80 -22.98 5.31
C SER A 127 -3.35 -23.50 5.14
N LYS A 128 -2.46 -22.69 4.52
CA LYS A 128 -1.12 -23.14 4.11
C LYS A 128 0.02 -22.31 4.67
N CYS A 129 -0.24 -21.09 5.14
CA CYS A 129 0.78 -20.11 5.47
C CYS A 129 0.77 -19.77 6.96
N ASP A 130 1.94 -19.38 7.48
CA ASP A 130 2.12 -18.92 8.85
C ASP A 130 1.73 -17.46 9.01
N ALA A 131 1.75 -16.70 7.91
CA ALA A 131 1.35 -15.29 7.80
C ALA A 131 0.85 -14.97 6.39
N VAL A 132 0.10 -13.88 6.25
CA VAL A 132 -0.31 -13.33 4.95
C VAL A 132 0.18 -11.89 4.83
N PHE A 133 0.64 -11.51 3.65
CA PHE A 133 0.95 -10.14 3.26
C PHE A 133 0.06 -9.70 2.10
N ALA A 134 -0.61 -8.58 2.27
CA ALA A 134 -1.35 -7.88 1.22
C ALA A 134 -0.73 -6.47 1.05
N PRO A 135 -0.15 -6.14 -0.10
CA PRO A 135 0.35 -4.78 -0.35
C PRO A 135 -0.81 -3.76 -0.36
N ASN A 136 -0.52 -2.51 -0.69
CA ASN A 136 -1.55 -1.49 -0.96
C ASN A 136 -2.31 -1.76 -2.28
N ASP A 137 -2.90 -2.94 -2.38
CA ASP A 137 -3.70 -3.43 -3.49
C ASP A 137 -5.14 -2.91 -3.36
N ASN A 138 -5.64 -2.21 -4.38
CA ASN A 138 -6.98 -1.61 -4.30
C ASN A 138 -8.10 -2.66 -4.31
N THR A 139 -7.90 -3.78 -5.01
CA THR A 139 -8.87 -4.88 -5.06
C THR A 139 -8.98 -5.56 -3.71
N VAL A 140 -7.85 -5.83 -3.05
CA VAL A 140 -7.81 -6.45 -1.71
C VAL A 140 -8.27 -5.46 -0.64
N ALA A 141 -7.86 -4.18 -0.72
CA ALA A 141 -8.31 -3.15 0.21
C ALA A 141 -9.83 -3.00 0.24
N ASN A 142 -10.50 -3.08 -0.92
CA ASN A 142 -11.95 -3.07 -1.02
C ASN A 142 -12.64 -4.34 -0.47
N ALA A 143 -11.87 -5.35 -0.10
CA ALA A 143 -12.36 -6.63 0.42
C ALA A 143 -11.86 -6.90 1.87
N MET A 144 -11.31 -5.91 2.54
CA MET A 144 -10.73 -6.08 3.89
C MET A 144 -11.74 -6.56 4.93
N ASP A 145 -13.03 -6.25 4.76
CA ASP A 145 -14.14 -6.78 5.57
C ASP A 145 -14.29 -8.31 5.49
N MET A 146 -13.77 -8.95 4.44
CA MET A 146 -13.67 -10.41 4.30
C MET A 146 -12.29 -10.92 4.72
N VAL A 147 -11.21 -10.28 4.26
CA VAL A 147 -9.82 -10.72 4.45
C VAL A 147 -9.41 -10.70 5.92
N GLY A 148 -9.65 -9.58 6.62
CA GLY A 148 -9.29 -9.43 8.03
C GLY A 148 -9.92 -10.50 8.94
N PRO A 149 -11.26 -10.66 8.94
CA PRO A 149 -11.92 -11.70 9.71
C PRO A 149 -11.51 -13.12 9.36
N ALA A 150 -11.25 -13.43 8.08
CA ALA A 150 -10.79 -14.76 7.66
C ALA A 150 -9.41 -15.07 8.27
N CYS A 151 -8.47 -14.17 8.19
CA CYS A 151 -7.14 -14.28 8.79
C CYS A 151 -7.20 -14.40 10.32
N ALA A 152 -7.98 -13.54 10.98
CA ALA A 152 -8.15 -13.57 12.44
C ALA A 152 -8.77 -14.88 12.93
N LYS A 153 -9.78 -15.41 12.22
CA LYS A 153 -10.41 -16.69 12.51
C LYS A 153 -9.44 -17.86 12.37
N ALA A 154 -8.61 -17.85 11.35
CA ALA A 154 -7.58 -18.87 11.11
C ALA A 154 -6.37 -18.71 12.03
N LYS A 155 -6.26 -17.66 12.83
CA LYS A 155 -5.08 -17.30 13.66
C LYS A 155 -3.82 -17.04 12.83
N VAL A 156 -3.97 -16.59 11.60
CA VAL A 156 -2.89 -16.26 10.68
C VAL A 156 -2.76 -14.72 10.64
N PRO A 157 -1.63 -14.12 11.08
CA PRO A 157 -1.46 -12.68 11.06
C PRO A 157 -1.45 -12.11 9.64
N LEU A 158 -2.19 -11.03 9.43
CA LEU A 158 -2.29 -10.31 8.16
C LEU A 158 -1.49 -9.02 8.22
N TYR A 159 -0.36 -8.98 7.52
CA TYR A 159 0.46 -7.80 7.32
C TYR A 159 -0.01 -7.04 6.08
N VAL A 160 -0.10 -5.72 6.15
CA VAL A 160 -0.72 -4.92 5.08
C VAL A 160 0.11 -3.71 4.69
N GLY A 161 -0.10 -3.20 3.48
CA GLY A 161 0.68 -2.11 2.90
C GLY A 161 0.23 -0.70 3.28
N ALA A 162 -0.89 -0.54 4.02
CA ALA A 162 -1.42 0.77 4.39
C ALA A 162 -2.07 0.75 5.79
N ASP A 163 -2.07 1.91 6.46
CA ASP A 163 -2.69 2.11 7.77
C ASP A 163 -4.21 1.92 7.73
N SER A 164 -4.88 2.36 6.66
CA SER A 164 -6.31 2.13 6.44
C SER A 164 -6.66 0.64 6.43
N MET A 165 -5.82 -0.19 5.80
CA MET A 165 -6.02 -1.64 5.80
C MET A 165 -5.80 -2.25 7.21
N VAL A 166 -4.98 -1.62 8.08
CA VAL A 166 -4.87 -2.02 9.50
C VAL A 166 -6.15 -1.68 10.24
N GLN A 167 -6.75 -0.49 9.98
CA GLN A 167 -8.05 -0.09 10.53
C GLN A 167 -9.15 -1.08 10.12
N ASP A 168 -9.14 -1.51 8.85
CA ASP A 168 -10.14 -2.40 8.27
C ASP A 168 -9.90 -3.90 8.58
N GLY A 169 -9.04 -4.22 9.56
CA GLY A 169 -8.87 -5.58 10.08
C GLY A 169 -7.52 -6.25 9.78
N GLY A 170 -6.57 -5.56 9.18
CA GLY A 170 -5.18 -6.01 9.12
C GLY A 170 -4.53 -6.01 10.51
N PHE A 171 -3.48 -6.80 10.71
CA PHE A 171 -2.78 -6.89 11.99
C PHE A 171 -1.76 -5.77 12.17
N LEU A 172 -0.86 -5.60 11.21
CA LEU A 172 0.26 -4.68 11.30
C LEU A 172 0.66 -4.12 9.93
N SER A 173 1.07 -2.85 9.93
CA SER A 173 1.73 -2.19 8.81
C SER A 173 2.89 -1.32 9.29
N VAL A 174 3.82 -1.03 8.38
CA VAL A 174 4.80 0.05 8.51
C VAL A 174 4.60 0.99 7.33
N GLY A 175 4.23 2.23 7.61
CA GLY A 175 3.86 3.12 6.53
C GLY A 175 3.86 4.60 6.91
N ILE A 176 3.52 5.40 5.93
CA ILE A 176 3.43 6.85 5.99
C ILE A 176 2.11 7.31 6.62
N ASN A 177 2.03 8.60 6.92
CA ASN A 177 0.77 9.26 7.23
C ASN A 177 0.09 9.73 5.94
N TYR A 178 -1.04 9.14 5.58
CA TYR A 178 -1.78 9.50 4.35
C TYR A 178 -2.48 10.86 4.44
N GLU A 179 -2.74 11.38 5.64
CA GLU A 179 -3.26 12.76 5.79
C GLU A 179 -2.21 13.79 5.35
N ASP A 180 -0.94 13.59 5.73
CA ASP A 180 0.16 14.47 5.32
C ASP A 180 0.43 14.36 3.81
N LEU A 181 0.33 13.16 3.24
CA LEU A 181 0.38 12.96 1.80
C LEU A 181 -0.75 13.74 1.08
N GLY A 182 -1.97 13.67 1.62
CA GLY A 182 -3.12 14.41 1.08
C GLY A 182 -2.94 15.93 1.15
N LYS A 183 -2.37 16.46 2.24
CA LYS A 183 -2.04 17.89 2.37
C LYS A 183 -1.03 18.32 1.32
N GLU A 184 0.02 17.53 1.08
CA GLU A 184 1.01 17.85 0.07
C GLU A 184 0.42 17.79 -1.35
N THR A 185 -0.45 16.80 -1.61
CA THR A 185 -1.20 16.76 -2.88
C THR A 185 -2.01 18.04 -3.09
N ALA A 186 -2.70 18.54 -2.06
CA ALA A 186 -3.47 19.77 -2.12
C ALA A 186 -2.56 21.01 -2.37
N ASN A 187 -1.37 21.05 -1.76
CA ASN A 187 -0.38 22.11 -2.01
C ASN A 187 0.08 22.13 -3.48
N MET A 188 0.26 20.96 -4.10
CA MET A 188 0.62 20.87 -5.52
C MET A 188 -0.52 21.37 -6.42
N VAL A 189 -1.77 21.04 -6.10
CA VAL A 189 -2.95 21.56 -6.81
C VAL A 189 -3.01 23.08 -6.70
N ASP A 190 -2.81 23.66 -5.50
CA ASP A 190 -2.82 25.09 -5.28
C ASP A 190 -1.76 25.83 -6.12
N LYS A 191 -0.54 25.27 -6.23
CA LYS A 191 0.53 25.82 -7.10
C LYS A 191 0.10 25.85 -8.56
N ILE A 192 -0.50 24.77 -9.08
CA ILE A 192 -0.99 24.68 -10.46
C ILE A 192 -2.10 25.70 -10.70
N LEU A 193 -3.06 25.82 -9.79
CA LEU A 193 -4.15 26.80 -9.90
C LEU A 193 -3.66 28.26 -9.84
N LYS A 194 -2.50 28.52 -9.23
CA LYS A 194 -1.79 29.79 -9.23
C LYS A 194 -0.91 30.02 -10.48
N GLY A 195 -0.90 29.09 -11.43
CA GLY A 195 -0.21 29.20 -12.70
C GLY A 195 1.20 28.61 -12.75
N GLU A 196 1.62 27.87 -11.72
CA GLU A 196 2.89 27.13 -11.76
C GLU A 196 2.78 25.97 -12.75
N LYS A 197 3.81 25.79 -13.58
CA LYS A 197 3.85 24.70 -14.54
C LYS A 197 4.13 23.37 -13.85
N VAL A 198 3.46 22.31 -14.28
CA VAL A 198 3.62 20.96 -13.73
C VAL A 198 5.09 20.48 -13.75
N GLU A 199 5.83 20.77 -14.80
CA GLU A 199 7.26 20.42 -14.95
C GLU A 199 8.17 21.01 -13.85
N ASN A 200 7.72 22.05 -13.14
CA ASN A 200 8.44 22.71 -12.04
C ASN A 200 8.01 22.19 -10.65
N ILE A 201 7.07 21.28 -10.60
CA ILE A 201 6.55 20.68 -9.35
C ILE A 201 7.03 19.22 -9.29
N PRO A 202 8.17 18.92 -8.62
CA PRO A 202 8.68 17.56 -8.49
C PRO A 202 7.66 16.61 -7.84
N VAL A 203 7.70 15.34 -8.20
CA VAL A 203 6.96 14.30 -7.50
C VAL A 203 7.49 14.18 -6.07
N LYS A 204 6.60 14.28 -5.09
CA LYS A 204 6.98 14.07 -3.68
C LYS A 204 6.83 12.61 -3.31
N VAL A 205 7.95 11.95 -3.00
CA VAL A 205 7.96 10.57 -2.50
C VAL A 205 7.89 10.59 -0.97
N PHE A 206 6.88 9.90 -0.42
CA PHE A 206 6.72 9.68 1.01
C PHE A 206 7.33 8.33 1.39
N LYS A 207 8.47 8.34 2.10
CA LYS A 207 9.19 7.15 2.56
C LYS A 207 9.93 7.36 3.88
N GLU A 208 9.76 8.54 4.49
CA GLU A 208 10.37 8.91 5.75
C GLU A 208 9.28 9.16 6.81
N ASN A 209 9.70 9.26 8.08
CA ASN A 209 8.78 9.46 9.22
C ASN A 209 7.68 8.40 9.27
N LEU A 210 8.08 7.14 9.10
CA LEU A 210 7.17 6.00 9.06
C LEU A 210 6.65 5.70 10.47
N SER A 211 5.40 5.21 10.53
CA SER A 211 4.79 4.70 11.75
C SER A 211 4.60 3.19 11.68
N VAL A 212 4.65 2.53 12.83
CA VAL A 212 4.32 1.11 12.98
C VAL A 212 2.89 1.02 13.52
N TYR A 213 1.95 0.76 12.64
CA TYR A 213 0.53 0.64 12.95
C TYR A 213 0.21 -0.78 13.40
N VAL A 214 -0.43 -0.94 14.54
CA VAL A 214 -0.85 -2.25 15.07
C VAL A 214 -2.31 -2.22 15.50
N ASN A 215 -3.12 -3.12 14.96
CA ASN A 215 -4.49 -3.30 15.40
C ASN A 215 -4.54 -4.21 16.64
N THR A 216 -4.81 -3.60 17.79
CA THR A 216 -4.79 -4.30 19.08
C THR A 216 -6.00 -5.21 19.30
N LYS A 217 -7.10 -5.00 18.60
CA LYS A 217 -8.24 -5.92 18.57
C LYS A 217 -7.86 -7.22 17.82
N VAL A 218 -7.24 -7.07 16.65
CA VAL A 218 -6.74 -8.21 15.86
C VAL A 218 -5.62 -8.95 16.61
N LEU A 219 -4.69 -8.22 17.24
CA LEU A 219 -3.64 -8.79 18.10
C LEU A 219 -4.22 -9.74 19.16
N LYS A 220 -5.28 -9.29 19.87
CA LYS A 220 -5.98 -10.11 20.86
C LYS A 220 -6.68 -11.32 20.23
N GLN A 221 -7.31 -11.14 19.09
CA GLN A 221 -7.96 -12.23 18.35
C GLN A 221 -6.96 -13.30 17.92
N LEU A 222 -5.78 -12.89 17.46
CA LEU A 222 -4.69 -13.79 17.08
C LEU A 222 -4.10 -14.54 18.29
N GLY A 223 -4.19 -13.98 19.49
CA GLY A 223 -3.54 -14.49 20.70
C GLY A 223 -2.03 -14.27 20.71
N ILE A 224 -1.55 -13.29 19.97
CA ILE A 224 -0.12 -12.96 19.84
C ILE A 224 0.29 -12.02 20.99
N THR A 225 1.48 -12.25 21.55
CA THR A 225 2.15 -11.27 22.41
C THR A 225 3.09 -10.43 21.56
N LEU A 226 2.84 -9.13 21.50
CA LEU A 226 3.66 -8.22 20.69
C LEU A 226 5.07 -8.11 21.29
N PRO A 227 6.14 -8.31 20.50
CA PRO A 227 7.52 -8.12 20.93
C PRO A 227 7.79 -6.72 21.49
N ASN A 228 8.69 -6.64 22.48
CA ASN A 228 9.03 -5.35 23.10
C ASN A 228 9.64 -4.37 22.10
N GLU A 229 10.39 -4.85 21.11
CA GLU A 229 11.00 -4.06 20.06
C GLU A 229 9.93 -3.31 19.22
N ILE A 230 8.77 -3.92 19.00
CA ILE A 230 7.65 -3.28 18.30
C ILE A 230 6.86 -2.39 19.28
N LYS A 231 6.55 -2.91 20.46
CA LYS A 231 5.72 -2.20 21.46
C LYS A 231 6.37 -0.90 21.96
N ASN A 232 7.70 -0.88 22.06
CA ASN A 232 8.48 0.26 22.53
C ASN A 232 9.07 1.11 21.38
N ASP A 233 8.71 0.82 20.14
CA ASP A 233 9.12 1.63 18.99
C ASP A 233 8.53 3.04 19.13
N LYS A 234 9.35 4.07 18.94
CA LYS A 234 8.91 5.47 19.05
C LYS A 234 7.85 5.84 18.00
N ALA A 235 7.83 5.09 16.90
CA ALA A 235 6.89 5.26 15.80
C ALA A 235 5.63 4.37 15.94
N TYR A 236 5.47 3.67 17.08
CA TYR A 236 4.32 2.81 17.34
C TYR A 236 3.01 3.59 17.42
N VAL A 237 2.03 3.16 16.64
CA VAL A 237 0.66 3.71 16.61
C VAL A 237 -0.34 2.58 16.87
N GLU A 238 -1.13 2.73 17.90
CA GLU A 238 -2.17 1.77 18.27
C GLU A 238 -3.47 2.07 17.52
N ILE A 239 -4.01 1.07 16.81
CA ILE A 239 -5.35 1.08 16.24
C ILE A 239 -6.26 0.25 17.17
N LYS A 240 -7.34 0.85 17.66
CA LYS A 240 -8.21 0.30 18.73
C LYS A 240 -9.58 -0.20 18.30
N GLU A 241 -9.98 0.06 17.05
CA GLU A 241 -11.33 -0.28 16.59
C GLU A 241 -11.47 -1.70 16.04
#